data_10a0bb9e69c3647ef6c110680115aaed
#
_entry.id   10a0bb9e69c3647ef6c110680115aaed
#
_cell.length_a   1.000
_cell.length_b   1.000
_cell.length_c   1.000
_cell.angle_alpha   90.00
_cell.angle_beta   90.00
_cell.angle_gamma   90.00
#
_symmetry.space_group_name_H-M   'P 1'
#
loop_
_entity.id
_entity.type
_entity.pdbx_description
1 polymer ?
#
loop_
_entity_poly.entity_id
_entity_poly.type
_entity_poly.pdbx_seq_one_letter_code
_entity_poly.pdbx_strand_id
1 'polypeptide(L)'
;MRNDEIKDIFDQQATSYDERWARTAPIREALHFLLEAVFANLPADARILCVGAGTGEEIAYLARRFPRWSFTAVEPSGAMLKVCRNKAIEGGYAERCQFHEGYLQSLPEQDAFDAATCFLVSQFILEPGARAEFFRAIASRLRPGARLASSDLASDTASAEYTALLETWMNMMTAAGIPAAGVEQMRAAYSRDVAVLPRERVAAIIESGGFTDPVLFYQAGLIHAWYSTRSTVDAQ
;
A
#
# COMPACT_ATOMS: atom_id res chain seq x y z
N MET A 1 -12.02 13.74 -0.49
CA MET A 1 -11.03 14.39 -1.42
C MET A 1 -11.16 13.79 -2.81
N ARG A 2 -10.94 14.57 -3.88
CA ARG A 2 -10.82 14.05 -5.24
C ARG A 2 -9.42 13.46 -5.45
N ASN A 3 -9.29 12.56 -6.40
CA ASN A 3 -8.00 11.91 -6.68
C ASN A 3 -6.87 12.92 -6.98
N ASP A 4 -7.17 14.01 -7.68
CA ASP A 4 -6.19 15.06 -7.99
C ASP A 4 -5.71 15.78 -6.73
N GLU A 5 -6.59 16.04 -5.76
CA GLU A 5 -6.24 16.69 -4.49
C GLU A 5 -5.30 15.79 -3.65
N ILE A 6 -5.55 14.48 -3.65
CA ILE A 6 -4.68 13.49 -2.97
C ILE A 6 -3.30 13.48 -3.64
N LYS A 7 -3.28 13.41 -4.97
CA LYS A 7 -2.04 13.45 -5.76
C LYS A 7 -1.21 14.71 -5.44
N ASP A 8 -1.85 15.89 -5.43
CA ASP A 8 -1.19 17.17 -5.17
C ASP A 8 -0.56 17.23 -3.76
N ILE A 9 -1.23 16.64 -2.75
CA ILE A 9 -0.69 16.52 -1.39
C ILE A 9 0.59 15.68 -1.39
N PHE A 10 0.59 14.53 -2.07
CA PHE A 10 1.76 13.66 -2.15
C PHE A 10 2.88 14.29 -2.98
N ASP A 11 2.57 15.00 -4.07
CA ASP A 11 3.57 15.75 -4.85
C ASP A 11 4.31 16.79 -3.98
N GLN A 12 3.58 17.53 -3.14
CA GLN A 12 4.17 18.52 -2.24
C GLN A 12 5.02 17.90 -1.12
N GLN A 13 4.71 16.70 -0.69
CA GLN A 13 5.39 16.02 0.41
C GLN A 13 6.58 15.16 -0.03
N ALA A 14 6.71 14.85 -1.31
CA ALA A 14 7.60 13.82 -1.82
C ALA A 14 9.06 13.94 -1.36
N THR A 15 9.62 15.15 -1.38
CA THR A 15 11.04 15.36 -1.04
C THR A 15 11.37 15.20 0.44
N SER A 16 10.39 15.39 1.32
CA SER A 16 10.56 15.26 2.78
C SER A 16 9.82 14.07 3.36
N TYR A 17 9.18 13.24 2.50
CA TYR A 17 8.29 12.17 2.93
C TYR A 17 9.03 11.14 3.79
N ASP A 18 10.14 10.62 3.32
CA ASP A 18 10.89 9.59 4.04
C ASP A 18 11.48 10.11 5.36
N GLU A 19 11.98 11.34 5.38
CA GLU A 19 12.49 11.98 6.58
C GLU A 19 11.38 12.17 7.63
N ARG A 20 10.21 12.65 7.18
CA ARG A 20 9.04 12.82 8.06
C ARG A 20 8.61 11.52 8.72
N TRP A 21 8.67 10.41 8.00
CA TRP A 21 8.25 9.09 8.47
C TRP A 21 9.41 8.23 9.00
N ALA A 22 10.63 8.78 9.11
CA ALA A 22 11.81 8.01 9.53
C ALA A 22 11.64 7.38 10.93
N ARG A 23 11.02 8.09 11.88
CA ARG A 23 10.81 7.56 13.23
C ARG A 23 9.77 6.44 13.33
N THR A 24 8.89 6.30 12.33
CA THR A 24 7.94 5.20 12.22
C THR A 24 8.48 4.04 11.38
N ALA A 25 9.72 4.12 10.91
CA ALA A 25 10.36 3.08 10.11
C ALA A 25 10.24 1.66 10.73
N PRO A 26 10.36 1.45 12.06
CA PRO A 26 10.20 0.11 12.63
C PRO A 26 8.86 -0.56 12.31
N ILE A 27 7.77 0.21 12.16
CA ILE A 27 6.45 -0.30 11.75
C ILE A 27 6.53 -0.84 10.32
N ARG A 28 7.07 -0.03 9.40
CA ARG A 28 7.25 -0.41 7.99
C ARG A 28 8.22 -1.57 7.82
N GLU A 29 9.34 -1.55 8.54
CA GLU A 29 10.36 -2.59 8.48
C GLU A 29 9.83 -3.94 8.96
N ALA A 30 9.03 -3.96 10.03
CA ALA A 30 8.39 -5.18 10.50
C ALA A 30 7.40 -5.75 9.46
N LEU A 31 6.61 -4.88 8.81
CA LEU A 31 5.73 -5.30 7.71
C LEU A 31 6.52 -5.89 6.55
N HIS A 32 7.61 -5.23 6.12
CA HIS A 32 8.43 -5.70 5.01
C HIS A 32 9.14 -7.02 5.34
N PHE A 33 9.60 -7.20 6.58
CA PHE A 33 10.17 -8.47 7.03
C PHE A 33 9.16 -9.62 6.94
N LEU A 34 7.92 -9.40 7.38
CA LEU A 34 6.87 -10.40 7.27
C LEU A 34 6.45 -10.65 5.80
N LEU A 35 6.53 -9.62 4.95
CA LEU A 35 6.25 -9.76 3.53
C LEU A 35 7.18 -10.77 2.84
N GLU A 36 8.44 -10.92 3.28
CA GLU A 36 9.32 -11.98 2.78
C GLU A 36 8.70 -13.36 2.96
N ALA A 37 8.11 -13.63 4.13
CA ALA A 37 7.46 -14.91 4.39
C ALA A 37 6.19 -15.11 3.56
N VAL A 38 5.41 -14.04 3.37
CA VAL A 38 4.21 -14.06 2.51
C VAL A 38 4.58 -14.41 1.07
N PHE A 39 5.72 -13.92 0.58
CA PHE A 39 6.19 -14.09 -0.80
C PHE A 39 7.26 -15.19 -0.97
N ALA A 40 7.54 -15.97 0.07
CA ALA A 40 8.64 -16.97 0.08
C ALA A 40 8.56 -18.02 -1.05
N ASN A 41 7.35 -18.33 -1.53
CA ASN A 41 7.12 -19.36 -2.54
C ASN A 41 6.94 -18.79 -3.96
N LEU A 42 7.23 -17.51 -4.18
CA LEU A 42 7.20 -16.94 -5.52
C LEU A 42 8.36 -17.45 -6.38
N PRO A 43 8.23 -17.43 -7.72
CA PRO A 43 9.31 -17.75 -8.64
C PRO A 43 10.58 -16.96 -8.33
N ALA A 44 11.73 -17.57 -8.62
CA ALA A 44 13.01 -16.93 -8.36
C ALA A 44 13.25 -15.64 -9.15
N ASP A 45 12.52 -15.45 -10.25
CA ASP A 45 12.51 -14.31 -11.15
C ASP A 45 11.13 -13.62 -11.18
N ALA A 46 10.43 -13.61 -10.04
CA ALA A 46 9.07 -13.10 -9.93
C ALA A 46 8.95 -11.63 -10.38
N ARG A 47 7.80 -11.33 -10.97
CA ARG A 47 7.38 -10.01 -11.40
C ARG A 47 6.37 -9.45 -10.40
N ILE A 48 6.70 -8.35 -9.77
CA ILE A 48 5.91 -7.75 -8.68
C ILE A 48 5.27 -6.45 -9.17
N LEU A 49 3.95 -6.34 -9.02
CA LEU A 49 3.19 -5.10 -9.25
C LEU A 49 3.09 -4.33 -7.93
N CYS A 50 3.63 -3.12 -7.86
CA CYS A 50 3.56 -2.26 -6.68
C CYS A 50 2.59 -1.10 -6.96
N VAL A 51 1.38 -1.17 -6.40
CA VAL A 51 0.30 -0.20 -6.64
C VAL A 51 0.30 0.85 -5.53
N GLY A 52 0.46 2.13 -5.92
CA GLY A 52 0.70 3.23 -4.99
C GLY A 52 2.10 3.12 -4.37
N ALA A 53 3.11 2.93 -5.23
CA ALA A 53 4.49 2.66 -4.79
C ALA A 53 5.10 3.80 -3.96
N GLY A 54 4.56 5.02 -4.02
CA GLY A 54 5.07 6.17 -3.30
C GLY A 54 6.55 6.41 -3.57
N THR A 55 7.34 6.50 -2.50
CA THR A 55 8.80 6.65 -2.59
C THR A 55 9.55 5.31 -2.78
N GLY A 56 8.83 4.17 -2.90
CA GLY A 56 9.39 2.86 -3.25
C GLY A 56 10.11 2.11 -2.14
N GLU A 57 9.73 2.31 -0.88
CA GLU A 57 10.37 1.67 0.26
C GLU A 57 10.27 0.14 0.24
N GLU A 58 9.08 -0.41 -0.09
CA GLU A 58 8.90 -1.85 -0.23
C GLU A 58 9.68 -2.41 -1.42
N ILE A 59 9.77 -1.66 -2.53
CA ILE A 59 10.57 -2.04 -3.69
C ILE A 59 12.04 -2.11 -3.32
N ALA A 60 12.56 -1.07 -2.63
CA ALA A 60 13.93 -1.03 -2.18
C ALA A 60 14.27 -2.20 -1.25
N TYR A 61 13.35 -2.56 -0.36
CA TYR A 61 13.50 -3.71 0.53
C TYR A 61 13.56 -5.03 -0.26
N LEU A 62 12.54 -5.30 -1.08
CA LEU A 62 12.41 -6.54 -1.83
C LEU A 62 13.51 -6.70 -2.90
N ALA A 63 13.92 -5.61 -3.55
CA ALA A 63 14.96 -5.64 -4.58
C ALA A 63 16.34 -6.03 -4.02
N ARG A 64 16.65 -5.64 -2.76
CA ARG A 64 17.87 -6.08 -2.06
C ARG A 64 17.77 -7.53 -1.63
N ARG A 65 16.61 -7.98 -1.22
CA ARG A 65 16.40 -9.33 -0.71
C ARG A 65 16.31 -10.36 -1.83
N PHE A 66 15.70 -9.99 -2.96
CA PHE A 66 15.44 -10.86 -4.11
C PHE A 66 16.07 -10.28 -5.38
N PRO A 67 17.36 -10.58 -5.66
CA PRO A 67 18.14 -9.89 -6.71
C PRO A 67 17.70 -10.21 -8.13
N ARG A 68 16.83 -11.21 -8.34
CA ARG A 68 16.30 -11.56 -9.68
C ARG A 68 14.86 -11.11 -9.91
N TRP A 69 14.19 -10.57 -8.88
CA TRP A 69 12.83 -10.06 -9.06
C TRP A 69 12.83 -8.74 -9.83
N SER A 70 11.76 -8.54 -10.59
CA SER A 70 11.48 -7.29 -11.28
C SER A 70 10.21 -6.64 -10.73
N PHE A 71 10.13 -5.31 -10.86
CA PHE A 71 9.10 -4.51 -10.23
C PHE A 71 8.45 -3.58 -11.24
N THR A 72 7.12 -3.42 -11.17
CA THR A 72 6.40 -2.36 -11.84
C THR A 72 5.81 -1.46 -10.77
N ALA A 73 6.37 -0.27 -10.63
CA ALA A 73 5.91 0.76 -9.71
C ALA A 73 4.84 1.60 -10.40
N VAL A 74 3.63 1.58 -9.87
CA VAL A 74 2.50 2.42 -10.33
C VAL A 74 2.22 3.45 -9.27
N GLU A 75 2.36 4.73 -9.61
CA GLU A 75 2.22 5.85 -8.66
C GLU A 75 1.70 7.09 -9.41
N PRO A 76 0.56 7.67 -9.02
CA PRO A 76 0.02 8.86 -9.66
C PRO A 76 0.84 10.14 -9.38
N SER A 77 1.53 10.22 -8.23
CA SER A 77 2.41 11.35 -7.91
C SER A 77 3.76 11.21 -8.64
N GLY A 78 3.98 12.04 -9.65
CA GLY A 78 5.25 12.07 -10.39
C GLY A 78 6.43 12.44 -9.49
N ALA A 79 6.22 13.27 -8.47
CA ALA A 79 7.26 13.64 -7.52
C ALA A 79 7.65 12.45 -6.61
N MET A 80 6.68 11.68 -6.11
CA MET A 80 6.95 10.44 -5.37
C MET A 80 7.67 9.41 -6.24
N LEU A 81 7.18 9.19 -7.45
CA LEU A 81 7.77 8.23 -8.39
C LEU A 81 9.21 8.62 -8.77
N LYS A 82 9.52 9.92 -8.83
CA LYS A 82 10.88 10.40 -9.04
C LYS A 82 11.80 10.01 -7.87
N VAL A 83 11.33 10.13 -6.63
CA VAL A 83 12.09 9.68 -5.44
C VAL A 83 12.30 8.17 -5.50
N CYS A 84 11.25 7.40 -5.82
CA CYS A 84 11.34 5.95 -6.01
C CYS A 84 12.40 5.57 -7.06
N ARG A 85 12.41 6.24 -8.21
CA ARG A 85 13.39 6.00 -9.28
C ARG A 85 14.81 6.33 -8.83
N ASN A 86 15.02 7.43 -8.13
CA ASN A 86 16.33 7.80 -7.61
C ASN A 86 16.87 6.75 -6.63
N LYS A 87 16.03 6.28 -5.70
CA LYS A 87 16.40 5.17 -4.80
C LYS A 87 16.78 3.90 -5.57
N ALA A 88 16.08 3.58 -6.64
CA ALA A 88 16.38 2.43 -7.47
C ALA A 88 17.74 2.57 -8.17
N ILE A 89 18.08 3.77 -8.65
CA ILE A 89 19.38 4.07 -9.27
C ILE A 89 20.50 3.94 -8.21
N GLU A 90 20.35 4.61 -7.08
CA GLU A 90 21.31 4.58 -5.97
C GLU A 90 21.48 3.16 -5.40
N GLY A 91 20.41 2.38 -5.34
CA GLY A 91 20.42 0.99 -4.88
C GLY A 91 20.89 -0.03 -5.93
N GLY A 92 21.15 0.39 -7.18
CA GLY A 92 21.66 -0.49 -8.26
C GLY A 92 20.63 -1.50 -8.81
N TYR A 93 19.32 -1.20 -8.66
CA TYR A 93 18.25 -2.12 -9.14
C TYR A 93 17.29 -1.44 -10.14
N ALA A 94 17.59 -0.26 -10.64
CA ALA A 94 16.73 0.50 -11.55
C ALA A 94 16.40 -0.27 -12.85
N GLU A 95 17.36 -1.04 -13.37
CA GLU A 95 17.18 -1.86 -14.60
C GLU A 95 16.11 -2.97 -14.42
N ARG A 96 15.76 -3.30 -13.17
CA ARG A 96 14.72 -4.27 -12.84
C ARG A 96 13.37 -3.61 -12.51
N CYS A 97 13.28 -2.27 -12.67
CA CYS A 97 12.09 -1.51 -12.32
C CYS A 97 11.50 -0.81 -13.55
N GLN A 98 10.22 -1.02 -13.76
CA GLN A 98 9.39 -0.20 -14.64
C GLN A 98 8.66 0.84 -13.77
N PHE A 99 8.68 2.10 -14.17
CA PHE A 99 8.05 3.19 -13.43
C PHE A 99 6.91 3.77 -14.27
N HIS A 100 5.70 3.65 -13.79
CA HIS A 100 4.48 4.16 -14.43
C HIS A 100 3.90 5.32 -13.60
N GLU A 101 4.00 6.54 -14.13
CA GLU A 101 3.31 7.70 -13.55
C GLU A 101 1.84 7.68 -13.99
N GLY A 102 0.96 7.37 -13.07
CA GLY A 102 -0.47 7.29 -13.31
C GLY A 102 -1.18 6.31 -12.39
N TYR A 103 -2.47 6.17 -12.63
CA TYR A 103 -3.30 5.18 -11.96
C TYR A 103 -3.18 3.82 -12.65
N LEU A 104 -3.53 2.75 -11.92
CA LEU A 104 -3.43 1.38 -12.41
C LEU A 104 -4.19 1.16 -13.74
N GLN A 105 -5.30 1.87 -13.96
CA GLN A 105 -6.10 1.79 -15.17
C GLN A 105 -5.35 2.29 -16.42
N SER A 106 -4.38 3.20 -16.24
CA SER A 106 -3.55 3.71 -17.34
C SER A 106 -2.29 2.90 -17.60
N LEU A 107 -2.00 1.89 -16.74
CA LEU A 107 -0.86 1.00 -16.95
C LEU A 107 -1.10 0.18 -18.24
N PRO A 108 -0.20 0.22 -19.24
CA PRO A 108 -0.33 -0.60 -20.44
C PRO A 108 -0.50 -2.09 -20.13
N GLU A 109 -1.13 -2.80 -21.05
CA GLU A 109 -1.21 -4.25 -20.96
C GLU A 109 0.18 -4.86 -21.05
N GLN A 110 0.42 -5.85 -20.22
CA GLN A 110 1.67 -6.61 -20.17
C GLN A 110 1.39 -8.00 -19.58
N ASP A 111 2.40 -8.88 -19.62
CA ASP A 111 2.27 -10.20 -19.00
C ASP A 111 1.88 -10.10 -17.54
N ALA A 112 1.03 -11.03 -17.10
CA ALA A 112 0.51 -11.04 -15.74
C ALA A 112 1.61 -11.19 -14.68
N PHE A 113 1.41 -10.52 -13.54
CA PHE A 113 2.35 -10.51 -12.43
C PHE A 113 2.20 -11.74 -11.53
N ASP A 114 3.28 -12.08 -10.84
CA ASP A 114 3.34 -13.19 -9.88
C ASP A 114 2.82 -12.81 -8.49
N ALA A 115 2.89 -11.51 -8.15
CA ALA A 115 2.30 -10.94 -6.93
C ALA A 115 2.09 -9.44 -7.07
N ALA A 116 1.32 -8.87 -6.12
CA ALA A 116 1.19 -7.42 -5.98
C ALA A 116 1.34 -6.98 -4.53
N THR A 117 1.79 -5.72 -4.37
CA THR A 117 1.72 -4.95 -3.12
C THR A 117 0.81 -3.75 -3.29
N CYS A 118 0.09 -3.37 -2.22
CA CYS A 118 -0.77 -2.19 -2.18
C CYS A 118 -0.86 -1.69 -0.73
N PHE A 119 0.06 -0.83 -0.30
CA PHE A 119 0.20 -0.44 1.10
C PHE A 119 -0.31 0.98 1.36
N LEU A 120 -1.32 1.11 2.23
CA LEU A 120 -1.95 2.36 2.66
C LEU A 120 -2.51 3.20 1.49
N VAL A 121 -3.08 2.55 0.49
CA VAL A 121 -3.61 3.18 -0.73
C VAL A 121 -5.13 3.10 -0.79
N SER A 122 -5.71 1.90 -0.63
CA SER A 122 -7.12 1.67 -0.89
C SER A 122 -8.04 2.44 0.06
N GLN A 123 -7.54 2.83 1.22
CA GLN A 123 -8.23 3.64 2.22
C GLN A 123 -8.65 5.04 1.72
N PHE A 124 -8.02 5.56 0.69
CA PHE A 124 -8.41 6.82 0.05
C PHE A 124 -9.62 6.69 -0.88
N ILE A 125 -10.06 5.48 -1.16
CA ILE A 125 -11.26 5.19 -1.95
C ILE A 125 -12.41 5.02 -0.95
N LEU A 126 -13.21 6.09 -0.76
CA LEU A 126 -14.22 6.16 0.30
C LEU A 126 -15.43 5.24 0.04
N GLU A 127 -15.79 5.07 -1.24
CA GLU A 127 -16.92 4.24 -1.65
C GLU A 127 -16.54 2.75 -1.69
N PRO A 128 -17.21 1.85 -0.92
CA PRO A 128 -16.84 0.43 -0.85
C PRO A 128 -16.90 -0.29 -2.20
N GLY A 129 -17.88 0.05 -3.06
CA GLY A 129 -17.99 -0.53 -4.40
C GLY A 129 -16.81 -0.14 -5.29
N ALA A 130 -16.43 1.13 -5.30
CA ALA A 130 -15.27 1.62 -6.05
C ALA A 130 -13.96 1.01 -5.51
N ARG A 131 -13.88 0.77 -4.19
CA ARG A 131 -12.71 0.12 -3.57
C ARG A 131 -12.63 -1.36 -3.95
N ALA A 132 -13.75 -2.07 -4.08
CA ALA A 132 -13.79 -3.44 -4.61
C ALA A 132 -13.38 -3.46 -6.09
N GLU A 133 -13.84 -2.51 -6.92
CA GLU A 133 -13.40 -2.36 -8.32
C GLU A 133 -11.88 -2.10 -8.42
N PHE A 134 -11.31 -1.31 -7.53
CA PHE A 134 -9.88 -1.09 -7.46
C PHE A 134 -9.12 -2.41 -7.19
N PHE A 135 -9.56 -3.23 -6.25
CA PHE A 135 -8.96 -4.55 -6.03
C PHE A 135 -9.18 -5.48 -7.22
N ARG A 136 -10.34 -5.40 -7.90
CA ARG A 136 -10.60 -6.16 -9.13
C ARG A 136 -9.63 -5.78 -10.26
N ALA A 137 -9.32 -4.49 -10.39
CA ALA A 137 -8.31 -4.03 -11.33
C ALA A 137 -6.90 -4.57 -10.99
N ILE A 138 -6.55 -4.71 -9.72
CA ILE A 138 -5.30 -5.39 -9.32
C ILE A 138 -5.37 -6.87 -9.69
N ALA A 139 -6.46 -7.56 -9.33
CA ALA A 139 -6.63 -8.98 -9.61
C ALA A 139 -6.51 -9.29 -11.12
N SER A 140 -7.06 -8.44 -11.98
CA SER A 140 -6.99 -8.63 -13.44
C SER A 140 -5.55 -8.59 -14.00
N ARG A 141 -4.61 -7.98 -13.29
CA ARG A 141 -3.19 -7.90 -13.68
C ARG A 141 -2.34 -9.05 -13.14
N LEU A 142 -2.89 -9.87 -12.27
CA LEU A 142 -2.17 -10.97 -11.62
C LEU A 142 -2.45 -12.30 -12.34
N ARG A 143 -1.56 -13.28 -12.19
CA ARG A 143 -1.82 -14.67 -12.57
C ARG A 143 -2.85 -15.30 -11.63
N PRO A 144 -3.68 -16.24 -12.09
CA PRO A 144 -4.52 -17.04 -11.19
C PRO A 144 -3.68 -17.66 -10.06
N GLY A 145 -4.14 -17.55 -8.83
CA GLY A 145 -3.41 -18.03 -7.66
C GLY A 145 -2.27 -17.12 -7.18
N ALA A 146 -2.01 -16.01 -7.85
CA ALA A 146 -1.01 -15.03 -7.40
C ALA A 146 -1.41 -14.33 -6.10
N ARG A 147 -0.42 -13.88 -5.33
CA ARG A 147 -0.66 -13.22 -4.04
C ARG A 147 -0.75 -11.71 -4.14
N LEU A 148 -1.68 -11.15 -3.38
CA LEU A 148 -1.74 -9.74 -3.02
C LEU A 148 -1.31 -9.59 -1.56
N ALA A 149 -0.42 -8.65 -1.25
CA ALA A 149 -0.23 -8.12 0.09
C ALA A 149 -0.70 -6.66 0.11
N SER A 150 -1.65 -6.34 0.98
CA SER A 150 -2.21 -4.99 1.08
C SER A 150 -2.27 -4.52 2.53
N SER A 151 -2.25 -3.22 2.76
CA SER A 151 -2.49 -2.64 4.07
C SER A 151 -3.37 -1.41 4.01
N ASP A 152 -4.14 -1.21 5.07
CA ASP A 152 -5.01 -0.06 5.26
C ASP A 152 -5.09 0.34 6.74
N LEU A 153 -5.56 1.54 7.02
CA LEU A 153 -6.02 1.90 8.35
C LEU A 153 -7.39 1.24 8.57
N ALA A 154 -7.49 0.41 9.61
CA ALA A 154 -8.71 -0.32 9.89
C ALA A 154 -9.05 -0.29 11.38
N SER A 155 -10.31 -0.04 11.69
CA SER A 155 -10.92 -0.14 13.00
C SER A 155 -12.43 0.09 12.90
N ASP A 156 -13.20 -0.33 13.89
CA ASP A 156 -14.57 0.12 14.06
C ASP A 156 -14.57 1.52 14.70
N THR A 157 -14.83 2.54 13.88
CA THR A 157 -14.78 3.95 14.31
C THR A 157 -15.83 4.33 15.35
N ALA A 158 -16.85 3.49 15.57
CA ALA A 158 -17.84 3.68 16.63
C ALA A 158 -17.42 3.06 17.97
N SER A 159 -16.32 2.31 18.02
CA SER A 159 -15.87 1.60 19.20
C SER A 159 -15.04 2.46 20.16
N ALA A 160 -15.06 2.11 21.44
CA ALA A 160 -14.15 2.69 22.44
C ALA A 160 -12.69 2.30 22.15
N GLU A 161 -12.45 1.13 21.56
CA GLU A 161 -11.13 0.67 21.14
C GLU A 161 -10.53 1.61 20.08
N TYR A 162 -11.32 2.02 19.08
CA TYR A 162 -10.85 2.99 18.07
C TYR A 162 -10.42 4.31 18.72
N THR A 163 -11.21 4.82 19.68
CA THR A 163 -10.88 6.07 20.37
C THR A 163 -9.53 5.94 21.07
N ALA A 164 -9.30 4.85 21.80
CA ALA A 164 -8.04 4.60 22.49
C ALA A 164 -6.85 4.40 21.52
N LEU A 165 -7.06 3.66 20.44
CA LEU A 165 -6.03 3.46 19.39
C LEU A 165 -5.70 4.76 18.66
N LEU A 166 -6.69 5.58 18.37
CA LEU A 166 -6.48 6.87 17.71
C LEU A 166 -5.65 7.81 18.60
N GLU A 167 -5.95 7.88 19.88
CA GLU A 167 -5.16 8.68 20.84
C GLU A 167 -3.71 8.17 20.90
N THR A 168 -3.51 6.86 21.03
CA THR A 168 -2.18 6.25 21.03
C THR A 168 -1.43 6.55 19.74
N TRP A 169 -2.12 6.48 18.58
CA TRP A 169 -1.57 6.78 17.27
C TRP A 169 -1.15 8.25 17.17
N MET A 170 -1.97 9.19 17.61
CA MET A 170 -1.65 10.63 17.59
C MET A 170 -0.48 10.95 18.55
N ASN A 171 -0.41 10.30 19.71
CA ASN A 171 0.74 10.42 20.62
C ASN A 171 2.03 9.91 19.97
N MET A 172 1.97 8.79 19.24
CA MET A 172 3.11 8.27 18.48
C MET A 172 3.56 9.26 17.39
N MET A 173 2.63 9.88 16.66
CA MET A 173 2.94 10.89 15.66
C MET A 173 3.61 12.12 16.27
N THR A 174 3.14 12.57 17.44
CA THR A 174 3.77 13.65 18.20
C THR A 174 5.21 13.26 18.62
N ALA A 175 5.38 12.06 19.14
CA ALA A 175 6.71 11.53 19.51
C ALA A 175 7.62 11.35 18.29
N ALA A 176 7.06 11.10 17.11
CA ALA A 176 7.79 11.06 15.84
C ALA A 176 8.21 12.45 15.33
N GLY A 177 7.80 13.53 16.00
CA GLY A 177 8.20 14.89 15.70
C GLY A 177 7.23 15.64 14.78
N ILE A 178 6.01 15.10 14.55
CA ILE A 178 4.98 15.83 13.82
C ILE A 178 4.45 16.96 14.70
N PRO A 179 4.45 18.22 14.22
CA PRO A 179 3.93 19.35 15.00
C PRO A 179 2.45 19.17 15.34
N ALA A 180 2.01 19.75 16.47
CA ALA A 180 0.63 19.64 16.95
C ALA A 180 -0.42 19.96 15.88
N ALA A 181 -0.21 21.02 15.11
CA ALA A 181 -1.10 21.39 13.99
C ALA A 181 -1.19 20.28 12.92
N GLY A 182 -0.08 19.60 12.63
CA GLY A 182 -0.05 18.47 11.70
C GLY A 182 -0.79 17.24 12.24
N VAL A 183 -0.68 16.99 13.56
CA VAL A 183 -1.43 15.90 14.23
C VAL A 183 -2.94 16.16 14.17
N GLU A 184 -3.38 17.40 14.41
CA GLU A 184 -4.81 17.76 14.28
C GLU A 184 -5.31 17.69 12.84
N GLN A 185 -4.50 18.10 11.86
CA GLN A 185 -4.83 17.92 10.44
C GLN A 185 -4.98 16.43 10.09
N MET A 186 -4.11 15.58 10.60
CA MET A 186 -4.18 14.12 10.40
C MET A 186 -5.44 13.54 11.03
N ARG A 187 -5.80 13.95 12.25
CA ARG A 187 -7.04 13.55 12.93
C ARG A 187 -8.27 13.94 12.09
N ALA A 188 -8.31 15.16 11.57
CA ALA A 188 -9.39 15.63 10.71
C ALA A 188 -9.44 14.85 9.38
N ALA A 189 -8.30 14.53 8.78
CA ALA A 189 -8.23 13.75 7.56
C ALA A 189 -8.77 12.31 7.76
N TYR A 190 -8.46 11.67 8.88
CA TYR A 190 -8.97 10.32 9.19
C TYR A 190 -10.50 10.26 9.34
N SER A 191 -11.13 11.34 9.74
CA SER A 191 -12.60 11.41 9.84
C SER A 191 -13.32 11.74 8.54
N ARG A 192 -12.60 12.31 7.54
CA ARG A 192 -13.22 12.85 6.33
C ARG A 192 -12.68 12.23 5.04
N ASP A 193 -11.38 12.01 4.96
CA ASP A 193 -10.67 11.74 3.71
C ASP A 193 -10.14 10.31 3.62
N VAL A 194 -10.28 9.54 4.69
CA VAL A 194 -9.79 8.15 4.80
C VAL A 194 -10.94 7.24 5.23
N ALA A 195 -11.19 6.20 4.47
CA ALA A 195 -12.18 5.17 4.82
C ALA A 195 -11.59 4.20 5.86
N VAL A 196 -11.56 4.60 7.13
CA VAL A 196 -11.26 3.70 8.24
C VAL A 196 -12.48 2.80 8.46
N LEU A 197 -12.35 1.52 8.16
CA LEU A 197 -13.43 0.54 8.25
C LEU A 197 -13.03 -0.59 9.22
N PRO A 198 -14.01 -1.31 9.81
CA PRO A 198 -13.71 -2.55 10.52
C PRO A 198 -12.90 -3.51 9.65
N ARG A 199 -11.93 -4.21 10.26
CA ARG A 199 -11.01 -5.10 9.53
C ARG A 199 -11.73 -6.16 8.72
N GLU A 200 -12.88 -6.66 9.20
CA GLU A 200 -13.72 -7.64 8.51
C GLU A 200 -14.36 -7.04 7.25
N ARG A 201 -14.68 -5.73 7.27
CA ARG A 201 -15.21 -5.02 6.10
C ARG A 201 -14.14 -4.81 5.05
N VAL A 202 -12.90 -4.49 5.46
CA VAL A 202 -11.77 -4.38 4.52
C VAL A 202 -11.50 -5.74 3.87
N ALA A 203 -11.48 -6.84 4.65
CA ALA A 203 -11.33 -8.19 4.12
C ALA A 203 -12.44 -8.53 3.10
N ALA A 204 -13.69 -8.26 3.43
CA ALA A 204 -14.82 -8.50 2.51
C ALA A 204 -14.74 -7.67 1.21
N ILE A 205 -14.18 -6.45 1.26
CA ILE A 205 -13.93 -5.63 0.07
C ILE A 205 -12.84 -6.26 -0.80
N ILE A 206 -11.76 -6.76 -0.21
CA ILE A 206 -10.68 -7.48 -0.91
C ILE A 206 -11.26 -8.73 -1.60
N GLU A 207 -12.09 -9.51 -0.90
CA GLU A 207 -12.77 -10.68 -1.46
C GLU A 207 -13.66 -10.31 -2.65
N SER A 208 -14.47 -9.26 -2.50
CA SER A 208 -15.33 -8.73 -3.58
C SER A 208 -14.52 -8.25 -4.80
N GLY A 209 -13.24 -7.94 -4.61
CA GLY A 209 -12.29 -7.60 -5.65
C GLY A 209 -11.64 -8.79 -6.36
N GLY A 210 -12.10 -10.03 -6.11
CA GLY A 210 -11.61 -11.23 -6.81
C GLY A 210 -10.43 -11.93 -6.14
N PHE A 211 -10.26 -11.70 -4.84
CA PHE A 211 -9.30 -12.41 -4.00
C PHE A 211 -10.00 -13.34 -3.02
N THR A 212 -9.31 -14.39 -2.60
CA THR A 212 -9.82 -15.34 -1.60
C THR A 212 -8.97 -15.29 -0.34
N ASP A 213 -9.61 -15.67 0.77
CA ASP A 213 -8.97 -15.91 2.07
C ASP A 213 -8.03 -14.76 2.54
N PRO A 214 -8.53 -13.52 2.71
CA PRO A 214 -7.70 -12.44 3.26
C PRO A 214 -7.26 -12.78 4.68
N VAL A 215 -5.97 -13.06 4.85
CA VAL A 215 -5.37 -13.38 6.14
C VAL A 215 -4.72 -12.13 6.72
N LEU A 216 -5.19 -11.69 7.87
CA LEU A 216 -4.54 -10.63 8.63
C LEU A 216 -3.21 -11.17 9.18
N PHE A 217 -2.08 -10.66 8.69
CA PHE A 217 -0.75 -11.13 9.07
C PHE A 217 0.07 -10.08 9.85
N TYR A 218 -0.39 -8.83 9.87
CA TYR A 218 0.29 -7.75 10.55
C TYR A 218 -0.70 -6.71 11.09
N GLN A 219 -0.44 -6.22 12.30
CA GLN A 219 -1.12 -5.07 12.88
C GLN A 219 -0.15 -4.20 13.67
N ALA A 220 -0.19 -2.88 13.45
CA ALA A 220 0.51 -1.90 14.27
C ALA A 220 -0.37 -0.66 14.43
N GLY A 221 -0.96 -0.49 15.63
CA GLY A 221 -1.95 0.55 15.87
C GLY A 221 -3.13 0.41 14.92
N LEU A 222 -3.39 1.44 14.13
CA LEU A 222 -4.47 1.45 13.15
C LEU A 222 -4.09 0.76 11.82
N ILE A 223 -2.80 0.55 11.54
CA ILE A 223 -2.37 -0.15 10.32
C ILE A 223 -2.65 -1.64 10.48
N HIS A 224 -3.41 -2.19 9.53
CA HIS A 224 -3.62 -3.63 9.39
C HIS A 224 -3.16 -4.05 7.99
N ALA A 225 -2.50 -5.22 7.89
CA ALA A 225 -2.10 -5.76 6.59
C ALA A 225 -2.61 -7.19 6.41
N TRP A 226 -3.09 -7.44 5.19
CA TRP A 226 -3.60 -8.74 4.76
C TRP A 226 -2.77 -9.25 3.60
N TYR A 227 -2.63 -10.58 3.53
CA TYR A 227 -2.36 -11.22 2.25
C TYR A 227 -3.56 -12.05 1.82
N SER A 228 -3.75 -12.14 0.52
CA SER A 228 -4.84 -12.87 -0.11
C SER A 228 -4.37 -13.49 -1.42
N THR A 229 -5.14 -14.41 -1.97
CA THR A 229 -4.81 -15.10 -3.20
C THR A 229 -5.80 -14.71 -4.29
N ARG A 230 -5.33 -14.37 -5.50
CA ARG A 230 -6.23 -14.16 -6.65
C ARG A 230 -7.04 -15.42 -6.88
N SER A 231 -8.37 -15.29 -6.97
CA SER A 231 -9.28 -16.38 -7.31
C SER A 231 -8.88 -17.04 -8.64
N THR A 232 -8.92 -18.37 -8.68
CA THR A 232 -8.73 -19.16 -9.91
C THR A 232 -10.00 -19.25 -10.74
N VAL A 233 -11.14 -18.84 -10.16
CA VAL A 233 -12.44 -18.81 -10.84
C VAL A 233 -12.66 -17.38 -11.31
N ASP A 234 -12.75 -17.16 -12.61
CA ASP A 234 -13.20 -15.88 -13.14
C ASP A 234 -14.62 -15.63 -12.63
N ALA A 235 -14.84 -14.49 -11.97
CA ALA A 235 -16.19 -14.08 -11.56
C ALA A 235 -17.06 -13.95 -12.81
N GLN A 236 -18.05 -14.84 -12.95
CA GLN A 236 -19.05 -14.81 -14.03
C GLN A 236 -19.93 -13.59 -13.89
#